data_11f6fcce0011a3f6f49c3fcad185fe2b
#
_entry.id   11f6fcce0011a3f6f49c3fcad185fe2b
#
_cell.length_a   1.000
_cell.length_b   1.000
_cell.length_c   1.000
_cell.angle_alpha   90.00
_cell.angle_beta   90.00
_cell.angle_gamma   90.00
#
_symmetry.space_group_name_H-M   'P 1'
#
loop_
_entity.id
_entity.type
_entity.pdbx_description
1 polymer ?
#
loop_
_entity_poly.entity_id
_entity_poly.type
_entity_poly.pdbx_seq_one_letter_code
_entity_poly.pdbx_strand_id
1 'polypeptide(L)'
;MTPTSPLPQPINPIVQDKTKQKTPRFYALDSLVNYGALPQTYEDPGHKDALTNLLGDGDPLDVCDISSEPRPTGAVYQVKVLGALAMIDGGETDWKLLAVRTDDPLAAAVSDGGAAGVPDAVKRAMDDSRHGFRVYKGPEGTGENDFAFEGRWLDLATTLRVVDACEAQWRGALAARREDGPWVPAAGAPPPLAAHEVAPAAELRGVARS
;
A
#
# COMPACT_ATOMS: atom_id res chain seq x y z
N MET A 1 2.24 -8.89 -0.01
CA MET A 1 3.11 -9.50 -1.06
C MET A 1 4.41 -8.76 -1.03
N THR A 2 5.41 -9.31 -0.36
CA THR A 2 6.73 -8.69 -0.26
C THR A 2 7.51 -8.85 -1.56
N PRO A 3 8.15 -7.80 -2.08
CA PRO A 3 9.00 -7.89 -3.26
C PRO A 3 10.38 -8.45 -2.88
N THR A 4 10.46 -9.73 -2.54
CA THR A 4 11.73 -10.38 -2.27
C THR A 4 12.02 -11.44 -3.32
N SER A 5 12.60 -11.02 -4.45
CA SER A 5 13.26 -11.96 -5.34
C SER A 5 14.77 -11.84 -5.20
N PRO A 6 15.49 -12.90 -4.80
CA PRO A 6 16.96 -12.89 -4.72
C PRO A 6 17.64 -12.97 -6.10
N LEU A 7 16.89 -12.97 -7.19
CA LEU A 7 17.43 -13.02 -8.55
C LEU A 7 17.37 -11.63 -9.18
N PRO A 8 18.38 -11.22 -9.97
CA PRO A 8 18.33 -9.99 -10.73
C PRO A 8 17.27 -10.12 -11.82
N GLN A 9 16.04 -9.78 -11.48
CA GLN A 9 14.95 -9.72 -12.43
C GLN A 9 14.83 -8.28 -12.95
N PRO A 10 14.54 -8.08 -14.24
CA PRO A 10 14.49 -6.74 -14.83
C PRO A 10 13.30 -5.90 -14.33
N ILE A 11 12.36 -6.50 -13.62
CA ILE A 11 11.17 -5.87 -13.05
C ILE A 11 10.98 -6.45 -11.65
N ASN A 12 10.55 -5.65 -10.68
CA ASN A 12 10.20 -6.13 -9.34
C ASN A 12 8.88 -6.91 -9.42
N PRO A 13 8.89 -8.26 -9.55
CA PRO A 13 7.68 -9.01 -9.80
C PRO A 13 6.86 -9.16 -8.53
N ILE A 14 5.54 -9.21 -8.66
CA ILE A 14 4.67 -9.71 -7.60
C ILE A 14 4.97 -11.20 -7.43
N VAL A 15 5.37 -11.59 -6.24
CA VAL A 15 5.71 -12.97 -5.91
C VAL A 15 4.84 -13.48 -4.77
N GLN A 16 4.70 -14.81 -4.68
CA GLN A 16 4.03 -15.44 -3.54
C GLN A 16 4.77 -15.11 -2.25
N ASP A 17 4.05 -14.55 -1.27
CA ASP A 17 4.58 -14.30 0.06
C ASP A 17 4.99 -15.61 0.75
N LYS A 18 5.99 -15.53 1.62
CA LYS A 18 6.58 -16.69 2.29
C LYS A 18 6.60 -16.49 3.80
N THR A 19 6.36 -17.60 4.49
CA THR A 19 6.56 -17.68 5.95
C THR A 19 8.03 -17.48 6.31
N LYS A 20 8.32 -17.28 7.59
CA LYS A 20 9.70 -17.28 8.13
C LYS A 20 10.48 -18.55 7.78
N GLN A 21 9.78 -19.67 7.58
CA GLN A 21 10.35 -20.95 7.13
C GLN A 21 10.53 -21.04 5.61
N LYS A 22 10.31 -19.95 4.87
CA LYS A 22 10.42 -19.83 3.41
C LYS A 22 9.44 -20.74 2.63
N THR A 23 8.38 -21.22 3.27
CA THR A 23 7.25 -21.87 2.60
C THR A 23 6.24 -20.85 2.09
N PRO A 24 5.45 -21.14 1.03
CA PRO A 24 4.36 -20.24 0.62
C PRO A 24 3.43 -19.90 1.79
N ARG A 25 3.11 -18.63 1.95
CA ARG A 25 2.19 -18.16 2.98
C ARG A 25 0.77 -18.22 2.45
N PHE A 26 -0.11 -18.77 3.26
CA PHE A 26 -1.55 -18.79 3.00
C PHE A 26 -2.27 -18.12 4.17
N TYR A 27 -3.12 -17.17 3.85
CA TYR A 27 -3.94 -16.51 4.83
C TYR A 27 -5.20 -17.34 5.08
N ALA A 28 -5.57 -17.49 6.35
CA ALA A 28 -6.75 -18.27 6.75
C ALA A 28 -8.07 -17.55 6.45
N LEU A 29 -8.02 -16.24 6.23
CA LEU A 29 -9.18 -15.41 5.92
C LEU A 29 -9.02 -14.83 4.52
N ASP A 30 -10.13 -14.78 3.79
CA ASP A 30 -10.19 -14.11 2.50
C ASP A 30 -10.01 -12.58 2.67
N SER A 31 -9.39 -11.96 1.68
CA SER A 31 -9.29 -10.50 1.66
C SER A 31 -10.68 -9.88 1.41
N LEU A 32 -11.03 -8.89 2.23
CA LEU A 32 -12.28 -8.13 2.09
C LEU A 32 -12.16 -7.02 1.02
N VAL A 33 -10.98 -6.81 0.45
CA VAL A 33 -10.65 -5.76 -0.50
C VAL A 33 -9.78 -6.30 -1.63
N ASN A 34 -9.73 -5.61 -2.76
CA ASN A 34 -8.69 -5.83 -3.74
C ASN A 34 -7.38 -5.26 -3.16
N TYR A 35 -6.49 -6.15 -2.75
CA TYR A 35 -5.27 -5.78 -2.07
C TYR A 35 -4.13 -5.60 -3.06
N GLY A 36 -3.44 -4.49 -2.99
CA GLY A 36 -2.34 -4.15 -3.87
C GLY A 36 -1.34 -3.23 -3.20
N ALA A 37 -0.44 -2.65 -3.99
CA ALA A 37 0.56 -1.71 -3.52
C ALA A 37 0.60 -0.47 -4.42
N LEU A 38 0.95 0.68 -3.84
CA LEU A 38 1.18 1.91 -4.58
C LEU A 38 2.62 1.91 -5.12
N PRO A 39 2.82 1.86 -6.45
CA PRO A 39 4.17 1.88 -7.02
C PRO A 39 4.96 3.14 -6.64
N GLN A 40 6.29 3.02 -6.63
CA GLN A 40 7.20 4.13 -6.34
C GLN A 40 7.02 4.74 -4.94
N THR A 41 6.63 3.92 -3.99
CA THR A 41 6.61 4.24 -2.56
C THR A 41 7.45 3.22 -1.80
N TYR A 42 7.91 3.58 -0.61
CA TYR A 42 8.73 2.73 0.24
C TYR A 42 8.59 3.17 1.70
N GLU A 43 8.23 2.25 2.57
CA GLU A 43 8.21 2.44 4.02
C GLU A 43 9.58 2.02 4.56
N ASP A 44 10.53 2.99 4.57
CA ASP A 44 11.96 2.73 4.82
C ASP A 44 12.21 2.25 6.26
N PRO A 45 12.73 1.02 6.47
CA PRO A 45 13.06 0.50 7.80
C PRO A 45 14.24 1.23 8.47
N GLY A 46 14.95 2.07 7.75
CA GLY A 46 15.98 2.95 8.29
C GLY A 46 15.45 4.33 8.69
N HIS A 47 14.17 4.62 8.47
CA HIS A 47 13.57 5.93 8.69
C HIS A 47 12.36 5.83 9.62
N LYS A 48 12.28 6.73 10.61
CA LYS A 48 11.09 6.84 11.47
C LYS A 48 10.03 7.65 10.78
N ASP A 49 8.84 7.07 10.66
CA ASP A 49 7.67 7.78 10.18
C ASP A 49 7.33 8.98 11.08
N ALA A 50 7.05 10.13 10.48
CA ALA A 50 6.84 11.38 11.20
C ALA A 50 5.56 11.42 12.06
N LEU A 51 4.59 10.55 11.76
CA LEU A 51 3.30 10.51 12.44
C LEU A 51 3.25 9.44 13.53
N THR A 52 3.81 8.26 13.27
CA THR A 52 3.81 7.13 14.22
C THR A 52 5.05 7.09 15.09
N ASN A 53 6.17 7.71 14.65
CA ASN A 53 7.50 7.66 15.27
C ASN A 53 8.09 6.23 15.31
N LEU A 54 7.58 5.31 14.49
CA LEU A 54 8.07 3.95 14.32
C LEU A 54 8.80 3.82 12.98
N LEU A 55 9.60 2.78 12.81
CA LEU A 55 10.27 2.47 11.55
C LEU A 55 9.26 1.93 10.53
N GLY A 56 9.55 2.07 9.23
CA GLY A 56 8.80 1.40 8.18
C GLY A 56 9.10 -0.09 8.11
N ASP A 57 8.25 -0.85 7.44
CA ASP A 57 8.33 -2.31 7.34
C ASP A 57 9.16 -2.82 6.14
N GLY A 58 9.62 -1.91 5.28
CA GLY A 58 10.43 -2.24 4.10
C GLY A 58 9.63 -2.54 2.84
N ASP A 59 8.32 -2.37 2.86
CA ASP A 59 7.44 -2.62 1.73
C ASP A 59 6.92 -1.31 1.09
N PRO A 60 6.35 -1.34 -0.13
CA PRO A 60 5.60 -0.22 -0.68
C PRO A 60 4.31 0.01 0.12
N LEU A 61 3.77 1.23 0.06
CA LEU A 61 2.45 1.52 0.64
C LEU A 61 1.37 0.55 0.14
N ASP A 62 0.69 -0.09 1.05
CA ASP A 62 -0.41 -0.99 0.77
C ASP A 62 -1.68 -0.25 0.35
N VAL A 63 -2.37 -0.79 -0.66
CA VAL A 63 -3.63 -0.25 -1.17
C VAL A 63 -4.77 -1.23 -0.94
N CYS A 64 -5.79 -0.77 -0.22
CA CYS A 64 -7.05 -1.46 0.02
C CYS A 64 -8.11 -0.87 -0.92
N ASP A 65 -8.22 -1.43 -2.13
CA ASP A 65 -9.23 -1.02 -3.10
C ASP A 65 -10.57 -1.67 -2.77
N ILE A 66 -11.54 -0.85 -2.38
CA ILE A 66 -12.91 -1.26 -2.00
C ILE A 66 -13.88 -1.32 -3.17
N SER A 67 -13.39 -1.29 -4.41
CA SER A 67 -14.23 -1.41 -5.59
C SER A 67 -14.93 -2.77 -5.65
N SER A 68 -16.12 -2.77 -6.26
CA SER A 68 -17.03 -3.92 -6.27
C SER A 68 -16.50 -5.14 -7.02
N GLU A 69 -15.69 -4.91 -8.06
CA GLU A 69 -15.23 -5.96 -8.96
C GLU A 69 -13.78 -6.37 -8.64
N PRO A 70 -13.50 -7.68 -8.48
CA PRO A 70 -12.14 -8.16 -8.31
C PRO A 70 -11.31 -7.91 -9.58
N ARG A 71 -10.00 -7.74 -9.41
CA ARG A 71 -9.05 -7.60 -10.51
C ARG A 71 -8.07 -8.78 -10.56
N PRO A 72 -7.60 -9.15 -11.76
CA PRO A 72 -6.55 -10.15 -11.89
C PRO A 72 -5.28 -9.74 -11.12
N THR A 73 -4.60 -10.71 -10.55
CA THR A 73 -3.29 -10.49 -9.92
C THR A 73 -2.33 -9.87 -10.94
N GLY A 74 -1.65 -8.80 -10.56
CA GLY A 74 -0.72 -8.07 -11.41
C GLY A 74 -1.37 -6.97 -12.26
N ALA A 75 -2.69 -6.78 -12.17
CA ALA A 75 -3.35 -5.66 -12.85
C ALA A 75 -2.85 -4.32 -12.29
N VAL A 76 -2.62 -3.35 -13.17
CA VAL A 76 -2.26 -1.97 -12.84
C VAL A 76 -3.40 -1.05 -13.28
N TYR A 77 -3.90 -0.23 -12.36
CA TYR A 77 -5.03 0.66 -12.63
C TYR A 77 -5.00 1.89 -11.73
N GLN A 78 -5.76 2.89 -12.11
CA GLN A 78 -5.88 4.14 -11.36
C GLN A 78 -6.89 4.00 -10.21
N VAL A 79 -6.54 4.58 -9.07
CA VAL A 79 -7.40 4.63 -7.89
C VAL A 79 -7.53 6.06 -7.37
N LYS A 80 -8.67 6.35 -6.78
CA LYS A 80 -8.92 7.54 -5.97
C LYS A 80 -8.65 7.16 -4.51
N VAL A 81 -7.66 7.78 -3.90
CA VAL A 81 -7.32 7.59 -2.48
C VAL A 81 -8.34 8.31 -1.61
N LEU A 82 -8.79 7.67 -0.54
CA LEU A 82 -9.82 8.16 0.36
C LEU A 82 -9.30 8.49 1.76
N GLY A 83 -8.31 7.76 2.23
CA GLY A 83 -7.75 7.90 3.57
C GLY A 83 -6.65 6.88 3.84
N ALA A 84 -6.01 6.98 5.00
CA ALA A 84 -5.01 6.02 5.45
C ALA A 84 -5.30 5.52 6.87
N LEU A 85 -4.93 4.28 7.13
CA LEU A 85 -4.95 3.65 8.45
C LEU A 85 -3.51 3.29 8.81
N ALA A 86 -3.06 3.74 9.99
CA ALA A 86 -1.74 3.41 10.50
C ALA A 86 -1.79 2.11 11.29
N MET A 87 -1.55 0.99 10.64
CA MET A 87 -1.36 -0.29 11.32
C MET A 87 0.03 -0.36 11.94
N ILE A 88 0.13 -1.00 13.10
CA ILE A 88 1.40 -1.30 13.75
C ILE A 88 1.56 -2.81 13.72
N ASP A 89 2.46 -3.26 12.86
CA ASP A 89 2.76 -4.67 12.69
C ASP A 89 4.15 -5.01 13.26
N GLY A 90 4.17 -5.80 14.32
CA GLY A 90 5.44 -6.18 14.96
C GLY A 90 6.26 -5.02 15.51
N GLY A 91 5.66 -3.85 15.71
CA GLY A 91 6.33 -2.61 16.18
C GLY A 91 6.81 -1.71 15.04
N GLU A 92 6.49 -2.03 13.79
CA GLU A 92 6.78 -1.24 12.60
C GLU A 92 5.50 -0.56 12.09
N THR A 93 5.67 0.56 11.39
CA THR A 93 4.57 1.23 10.70
C THR A 93 4.28 0.50 9.40
N ASP A 94 3.04 0.18 9.19
CA ASP A 94 2.52 -0.47 7.99
C ASP A 94 1.23 0.28 7.56
N TRP A 95 1.38 1.25 6.65
CA TRP A 95 0.29 2.10 6.19
C TRP A 95 -0.66 1.35 5.26
N LYS A 96 -1.96 1.45 5.52
CA LYS A 96 -3.03 0.91 4.66
C LYS A 96 -3.80 2.06 4.04
N LEU A 97 -3.65 2.27 2.73
CA LEU A 97 -4.41 3.27 1.98
C LEU A 97 -5.77 2.71 1.61
N LEU A 98 -6.84 3.39 2.00
CA LEU A 98 -8.17 3.11 1.46
C LEU A 98 -8.30 3.79 0.10
N ALA A 99 -8.77 3.06 -0.90
CA ALA A 99 -8.91 3.58 -2.25
C ALA A 99 -10.11 2.96 -2.97
N VAL A 100 -10.53 3.58 -4.05
CA VAL A 100 -11.52 3.06 -4.99
C VAL A 100 -11.03 3.30 -6.42
N ARG A 101 -11.24 2.36 -7.32
CA ARG A 101 -10.88 2.55 -8.73
C ARG A 101 -11.64 3.73 -9.33
N THR A 102 -10.97 4.49 -10.20
CA THR A 102 -11.56 5.66 -10.84
C THR A 102 -12.72 5.32 -11.78
N ASP A 103 -12.77 4.09 -12.28
CA ASP A 103 -13.84 3.57 -13.15
C ASP A 103 -14.99 2.88 -12.38
N ASP A 104 -14.90 2.78 -11.05
CA ASP A 104 -15.97 2.22 -10.23
C ASP A 104 -17.05 3.28 -9.95
N PRO A 105 -18.35 2.93 -10.00
CA PRO A 105 -19.44 3.86 -9.70
C PRO A 105 -19.30 4.53 -8.30
N LEU A 106 -18.67 3.86 -7.35
CA LEU A 106 -18.44 4.37 -6.00
C LEU A 106 -17.51 5.58 -6.02
N ALA A 107 -16.56 5.67 -6.98
CA ALA A 107 -15.63 6.80 -7.09
C ALA A 107 -16.35 8.14 -7.31
N ALA A 108 -17.46 8.13 -8.04
CA ALA A 108 -18.28 9.32 -8.26
C ALA A 108 -19.12 9.71 -7.01
N ALA A 109 -19.42 8.73 -6.16
CA ALA A 109 -20.19 8.96 -4.94
C ALA A 109 -19.35 9.48 -3.75
N VAL A 110 -18.02 9.38 -3.87
CA VAL A 110 -17.07 9.83 -2.85
C VAL A 110 -16.58 11.24 -3.21
N SER A 111 -16.92 12.22 -2.38
CA SER A 111 -16.43 13.60 -2.54
C SER A 111 -14.91 13.69 -2.39
N ASP A 112 -14.31 14.76 -2.91
CA ASP A 112 -12.86 15.00 -2.81
C ASP A 112 -12.39 15.35 -1.38
N GLY A 113 -13.31 15.38 -0.42
CA GLY A 113 -13.03 15.59 1.01
C GLY A 113 -12.51 14.37 1.78
N GLY A 114 -12.24 13.26 1.08
CA GLY A 114 -11.74 12.04 1.72
C GLY A 114 -12.82 11.31 2.54
N ALA A 115 -12.41 10.70 3.66
CA ALA A 115 -13.28 9.85 4.49
C ALA A 115 -14.41 10.61 5.23
N ALA A 116 -14.42 11.94 5.24
CA ALA A 116 -15.48 12.75 5.83
C ALA A 116 -16.71 12.81 4.89
N GLY A 117 -17.88 12.37 5.37
CA GLY A 117 -19.12 12.42 4.58
C GLY A 117 -19.26 11.33 3.52
N VAL A 118 -18.47 10.26 3.61
CA VAL A 118 -18.55 9.13 2.69
C VAL A 118 -19.86 8.32 2.81
N PRO A 119 -20.29 7.66 1.72
CA PRO A 119 -21.43 6.75 1.74
C PRO A 119 -21.29 5.64 2.81
N ASP A 120 -22.43 5.15 3.30
CA ASP A 120 -22.43 4.10 4.33
C ASP A 120 -21.74 2.80 3.88
N ALA A 121 -21.75 2.52 2.58
CA ALA A 121 -20.98 1.38 2.04
C ALA A 121 -19.47 1.55 2.26
N VAL A 122 -18.94 2.77 2.10
CA VAL A 122 -17.53 3.06 2.35
C VAL A 122 -17.22 2.97 3.85
N LYS A 123 -18.09 3.50 4.71
CA LYS A 123 -17.91 3.39 6.17
C LYS A 123 -17.83 1.93 6.62
N ARG A 124 -18.74 1.08 6.10
CA ARG A 124 -18.69 -0.37 6.37
C ARG A 124 -17.37 -0.97 5.91
N ALA A 125 -16.94 -0.69 4.67
CA ALA A 125 -15.67 -1.20 4.16
C ALA A 125 -14.47 -0.73 5.01
N MET A 126 -14.49 0.50 5.53
CA MET A 126 -13.48 1.02 6.47
C MET A 126 -13.46 0.22 7.77
N ASP A 127 -14.63 -0.03 8.36
CA ASP A 127 -14.74 -0.78 9.62
C ASP A 127 -14.37 -2.25 9.45
N ASP A 128 -14.84 -2.88 8.37
CA ASP A 128 -14.53 -4.27 8.03
C ASP A 128 -13.03 -4.45 7.75
N SER A 129 -12.42 -3.55 6.98
CA SER A 129 -10.97 -3.58 6.69
C SER A 129 -10.15 -3.41 7.97
N ARG A 130 -10.49 -2.42 8.82
CA ARG A 130 -9.81 -2.22 10.10
C ARG A 130 -9.93 -3.46 10.99
N HIS A 131 -11.13 -4.06 11.08
CA HIS A 131 -11.33 -5.30 11.85
C HIS A 131 -10.52 -6.44 11.24
N GLY A 132 -10.59 -6.63 9.93
CA GLY A 132 -9.83 -7.65 9.21
C GLY A 132 -8.32 -7.55 9.48
N PHE A 133 -7.73 -6.36 9.34
CA PHE A 133 -6.32 -6.14 9.63
C PHE A 133 -5.95 -6.34 11.11
N ARG A 134 -6.87 -6.12 12.01
CA ARG A 134 -6.65 -6.42 13.43
C ARG A 134 -6.43 -7.92 13.66
N VAL A 135 -7.26 -8.75 13.03
CA VAL A 135 -7.39 -10.18 13.41
C VAL A 135 -6.76 -11.17 12.42
N TYR A 136 -6.32 -10.72 11.21
CA TYR A 136 -5.93 -11.65 10.13
C TYR A 136 -4.78 -12.59 10.49
N LYS A 137 -3.93 -12.20 11.44
CA LYS A 137 -2.84 -13.02 11.96
C LYS A 137 -3.24 -13.92 13.13
N GLY A 138 -4.44 -13.74 13.68
CA GLY A 138 -4.93 -14.55 14.81
C GLY A 138 -4.82 -16.06 14.58
N PRO A 139 -5.23 -16.61 13.43
CA PRO A 139 -5.08 -18.03 13.12
C PRO A 139 -3.62 -18.51 13.08
N GLU A 140 -2.65 -17.60 12.86
CA GLU A 140 -1.21 -17.90 12.89
C GLU A 140 -0.62 -17.90 14.31
N GLY A 141 -1.43 -17.55 15.33
CA GLY A 141 -1.01 -17.51 16.73
C GLY A 141 -0.14 -16.31 17.12
N THR A 142 -0.08 -15.26 16.28
CA THR A 142 0.73 -14.07 16.50
C THR A 142 0.02 -12.93 17.24
N GLY A 143 -1.26 -13.12 17.59
CA GLY A 143 -2.09 -12.10 18.24
C GLY A 143 -2.76 -11.15 17.27
N GLU A 144 -3.30 -10.06 17.80
CA GLU A 144 -3.92 -8.98 17.03
C GLU A 144 -2.91 -7.87 16.72
N ASN A 145 -3.09 -7.19 15.58
CA ASN A 145 -2.31 -5.99 15.28
C ASN A 145 -2.89 -4.77 15.99
N ASP A 146 -2.00 -3.86 16.35
CA ASP A 146 -2.34 -2.55 16.90
C ASP A 146 -2.49 -1.50 15.78
N PHE A 147 -3.00 -0.33 16.16
CA PHE A 147 -3.13 0.82 15.27
C PHE A 147 -2.72 2.09 16.02
N ALA A 148 -1.97 2.96 15.36
CA ALA A 148 -1.84 4.32 15.81
C ALA A 148 -3.17 5.09 15.66
N PHE A 149 -3.29 6.25 16.27
CA PHE A 149 -4.47 7.13 16.23
C PHE A 149 -5.77 6.42 16.63
N GLU A 150 -5.69 5.44 17.55
CA GLU A 150 -6.85 4.66 18.01
C GLU A 150 -7.57 3.90 16.88
N GLY A 151 -6.87 3.59 15.80
CA GLY A 151 -7.41 2.93 14.62
C GLY A 151 -8.37 3.80 13.80
N ARG A 152 -8.24 5.12 13.88
CA ARG A 152 -9.01 6.05 13.05
C ARG A 152 -8.38 6.13 11.65
N TRP A 153 -9.22 6.13 10.64
CA TRP A 153 -8.81 6.49 9.29
C TRP A 153 -8.48 7.99 9.25
N LEU A 154 -7.31 8.31 8.74
CA LEU A 154 -6.85 9.69 8.58
C LEU A 154 -7.51 10.32 7.35
N ASP A 155 -7.60 11.65 7.38
CA ASP A 155 -8.13 12.44 6.26
C ASP A 155 -7.24 12.39 5.02
N LEU A 156 -7.81 12.78 3.87
CA LEU A 156 -7.11 12.78 2.59
C LEU A 156 -5.85 13.66 2.61
N ALA A 157 -5.89 14.83 3.24
CA ALA A 157 -4.74 15.73 3.27
C ALA A 157 -3.56 15.13 4.03
N THR A 158 -3.82 14.47 5.14
CA THR A 158 -2.81 13.73 5.91
C THR A 158 -2.32 12.50 5.15
N THR A 159 -3.23 11.77 4.51
CA THR A 159 -2.90 10.60 3.68
C THR A 159 -1.97 10.96 2.52
N LEU A 160 -2.24 12.06 1.82
CA LEU A 160 -1.36 12.49 0.72
C LEU A 160 0.04 12.88 1.20
N ARG A 161 0.18 13.41 2.43
CA ARG A 161 1.51 13.64 3.04
C ARG A 161 2.26 12.33 3.32
N VAL A 162 1.54 11.28 3.74
CA VAL A 162 2.13 9.94 3.90
C VAL A 162 2.62 9.43 2.55
N VAL A 163 1.80 9.53 1.51
CA VAL A 163 2.19 9.12 0.13
C VAL A 163 3.43 9.89 -0.34
N ASP A 164 3.45 11.22 -0.18
CA ASP A 164 4.59 12.05 -0.58
C ASP A 164 5.87 11.70 0.21
N ALA A 165 5.74 11.37 1.50
CA ALA A 165 6.86 10.96 2.34
C ALA A 165 7.44 9.61 1.90
N CYS A 166 6.59 8.61 1.66
CA CYS A 166 7.01 7.29 1.20
C CYS A 166 7.58 7.32 -0.24
N GLU A 167 7.08 8.20 -1.10
CA GLU A 167 7.66 8.44 -2.42
C GLU A 167 9.07 9.06 -2.31
N ALA A 168 9.26 10.02 -1.41
CA ALA A 168 10.57 10.60 -1.15
C ALA A 168 11.57 9.57 -0.59
N GLN A 169 11.12 8.67 0.30
CA GLN A 169 11.92 7.57 0.82
C GLN A 169 12.32 6.59 -0.30
N TRP A 170 11.39 6.24 -1.19
CA TRP A 170 11.66 5.42 -2.37
C TRP A 170 12.74 6.06 -3.26
N ARG A 171 12.64 7.36 -3.58
CA ARG A 171 13.66 8.09 -4.35
C ARG A 171 15.02 8.10 -3.66
N GLY A 172 15.03 8.30 -2.35
CA GLY A 172 16.25 8.28 -1.53
C GLY A 172 16.94 6.91 -1.56
N ALA A 173 16.17 5.83 -1.39
CA ALA A 173 16.67 4.46 -1.44
C ALA A 173 17.24 4.10 -2.82
N LEU A 174 16.56 4.50 -3.91
CA LEU A 174 17.06 4.34 -5.27
C LEU A 174 18.41 5.09 -5.49
N ALA A 175 18.48 6.34 -5.05
CA ALA A 175 19.68 7.16 -5.20
C ALA A 175 20.87 6.58 -4.42
N ALA A 176 20.61 6.07 -3.22
CA ALA A 176 21.61 5.44 -2.37
C ALA A 176 21.99 4.01 -2.80
N ARG A 177 21.24 3.40 -3.71
CA ARG A 177 21.42 1.99 -4.16
C ARG A 177 21.57 1.02 -2.98
N ARG A 178 20.73 1.15 -1.98
CA ARG A 178 20.78 0.35 -0.77
C ARG A 178 20.48 -1.12 -1.09
N GLU A 179 21.25 -2.04 -0.52
CA GLU A 179 21.05 -3.49 -0.69
C GLU A 179 19.74 -3.97 -0.03
N ASP A 180 19.29 -3.27 1.01
CA ASP A 180 18.04 -3.50 1.74
C ASP A 180 16.87 -2.63 1.25
N GLY A 181 17.09 -1.85 0.20
CA GLY A 181 16.10 -0.95 -0.38
C GLY A 181 15.25 -1.61 -1.49
N PRO A 182 14.34 -0.82 -2.08
CA PRO A 182 13.56 -1.29 -3.21
C PRO A 182 14.48 -1.73 -4.35
N TRP A 183 14.06 -2.76 -5.06
CA TRP A 183 14.85 -3.31 -6.14
C TRP A 183 15.17 -2.24 -7.21
N VAL A 184 16.44 -2.18 -7.60
CA VAL A 184 16.95 -1.28 -8.64
C VAL A 184 17.54 -2.13 -9.77
N PRO A 185 17.20 -1.89 -11.05
CA PRO A 185 17.84 -2.58 -12.17
C PRO A 185 19.36 -2.43 -12.11
N ALA A 186 20.08 -3.50 -12.38
CA ALA A 186 21.53 -3.43 -12.56
C ALA A 186 21.86 -2.43 -13.70
N ALA A 187 23.00 -1.77 -13.60
CA ALA A 187 23.47 -0.90 -14.68
C ALA A 187 23.55 -1.69 -16.00
N GLY A 188 22.84 -1.23 -17.04
CA GLY A 188 22.72 -1.93 -18.33
C GLY A 188 21.53 -2.90 -18.45
N ALA A 189 20.72 -3.06 -17.43
CA ALA A 189 19.43 -3.75 -17.57
C ALA A 189 18.53 -2.98 -18.56
N PRO A 190 17.67 -3.68 -19.31
CA PRO A 190 16.70 -2.99 -20.16
C PRO A 190 15.85 -2.06 -19.29
N PRO A 191 15.41 -0.92 -19.84
CA PRO A 191 14.55 0.01 -19.09
C PRO A 191 13.34 -0.76 -18.59
N PRO A 192 12.84 -0.44 -17.37
CA PRO A 192 11.54 -0.92 -16.94
C PRO A 192 10.51 -0.56 -18.01
N LEU A 193 9.44 -1.34 -18.07
CA LEU A 193 8.32 -1.20 -19.01
C LEU A 193 8.15 0.23 -19.52
N ALA A 194 7.95 0.36 -20.83
CA ALA A 194 7.93 1.65 -21.50
C ALA A 194 7.02 2.66 -20.75
N ALA A 195 7.38 3.92 -20.76
CA ALA A 195 6.73 4.99 -19.99
C ALA A 195 5.21 5.14 -20.21
N HIS A 196 4.64 4.48 -21.24
CA HIS A 196 3.20 4.43 -21.49
C HIS A 196 2.48 3.34 -20.62
N GLU A 197 3.22 2.46 -19.97
CA GLU A 197 2.68 1.41 -19.08
C GLU A 197 2.73 1.81 -17.61
N VAL A 198 3.46 2.88 -17.30
CA VAL A 198 3.54 3.46 -15.97
C VAL A 198 3.10 4.92 -16.09
N ALA A 199 1.92 5.25 -15.57
CA ALA A 199 1.50 6.65 -15.54
C ALA A 199 2.54 7.50 -14.82
N PRO A 200 2.96 8.66 -15.38
CA PRO A 200 3.91 9.55 -14.69
C PRO A 200 3.37 9.92 -13.30
N ALA A 201 4.23 9.98 -12.30
CA ALA A 201 3.86 10.37 -10.94
C ALA A 201 3.07 11.70 -10.88
N ALA A 202 3.28 12.59 -11.84
CA ALA A 202 2.52 13.84 -12.02
C ALA A 202 1.05 13.60 -12.42
N GLU A 203 0.75 12.55 -13.20
CA GLU A 203 -0.64 12.20 -13.56
C GLU A 203 -1.35 11.51 -12.40
N LEU A 204 -0.64 10.66 -11.62
CA LEU A 204 -1.17 10.10 -10.38
C LEU A 204 -1.51 11.21 -9.37
N ARG A 205 -0.71 12.27 -9.31
CA ARG A 205 -0.99 13.47 -8.49
C ARG A 205 -2.14 14.32 -9.02
N GLY A 206 -2.38 14.35 -10.33
CA GLY A 206 -3.49 15.07 -10.97
C GLY A 206 -4.86 14.46 -10.63
N VAL A 207 -4.94 13.14 -10.53
CA VAL A 207 -6.17 12.42 -10.14
C VAL A 207 -6.53 12.65 -8.66
N ALA A 208 -5.53 12.90 -7.81
CA ALA A 208 -5.75 13.24 -6.41
C ALA A 208 -6.13 14.73 -6.17
N ARG A 209 -6.09 15.59 -7.19
CA ARG A 209 -6.28 17.03 -7.09
C ARG A 209 -7.43 17.60 -7.93
N SER A 210 -8.15 16.77 -8.68
CA SER A 210 -9.31 17.21 -9.49
C SER A 210 -10.63 16.83 -8.87
#